data_5b327e7c70a9627e68e0490580fa3c86
#
_entry.id   5b327e7c70a9627e68e0490580fa3c86
#
_cell.length_a   1.000
_cell.length_b   1.000
_cell.length_c   1.000
_cell.angle_alpha   90.00
_cell.angle_beta   90.00
_cell.angle_gamma   90.00
#
_symmetry.space_group_name_H-M   'P 1'
#
loop_
_entity.id
_entity.type
_entity.pdbx_description
1 polymer ?
#
loop_
_entity_poly.entity_id
_entity_poly.type
_entity_poly.pdbx_seq_one_letter_code
_entity_poly.pdbx_strand_id
1 'polypeptide(L)'
;MIGIFAWGSSVYRAKVRVPLAIQLDKPLARPLKIVGLSDLHLGYTIGREELSRWVDLVNSERPDLVLIAGDIVDGDVRPVLEEGMAEELNHIEAPVYACLGNHEYLGGEAHRRQFLRQTKVQLLCDSVATFADQLYIIGRDDESNPQRKSLSQLTAGLDRSKPILLLDHQPHHLEQAQQAGIDFQLSGHTHRGQVFPINLIVDRMYERSHGYHRRGRTQYYVSSGIGIWGGKYRIGTQSEYVVIQLSGRAS
;
A
#
# COMPACT_ATOMS: atom_id res chain seq x y z
N MET A 1 -29.22 -4.65 16.10
CA MET A 1 -28.58 -4.44 14.79
C MET A 1 -27.90 -3.05 14.68
N ILE A 2 -28.57 -1.93 14.94
CA ILE A 2 -28.01 -0.57 14.81
C ILE A 2 -26.71 -0.41 15.60
N GLY A 3 -26.61 -0.95 16.82
CA GLY A 3 -25.41 -0.81 17.65
C GLY A 3 -24.13 -1.44 17.06
N ILE A 4 -24.23 -2.56 16.33
CA ILE A 4 -23.04 -3.19 15.72
C ILE A 4 -22.47 -2.37 14.56
N PHE A 5 -23.32 -1.72 13.77
CA PHE A 5 -22.87 -0.84 12.70
C PHE A 5 -22.29 0.47 13.24
N ALA A 6 -22.89 1.04 14.30
CA ALA A 6 -22.35 2.21 14.99
C ALA A 6 -20.96 1.91 15.58
N TRP A 7 -20.82 0.77 16.24
CA TRP A 7 -19.53 0.29 16.76
C TRP A 7 -18.55 0.05 15.61
N GLY A 8 -18.95 -0.68 14.54
CA GLY A 8 -18.11 -0.93 13.39
C GLY A 8 -17.67 0.35 12.68
N SER A 9 -18.51 1.39 12.64
CA SER A 9 -18.13 2.70 12.13
C SER A 9 -17.08 3.39 13.00
N SER A 10 -17.18 3.26 14.33
CA SER A 10 -16.15 3.81 15.20
C SER A 10 -14.81 3.08 15.05
N VAL A 11 -14.83 1.75 14.86
CA VAL A 11 -13.64 0.95 14.56
C VAL A 11 -13.01 1.37 13.24
N TYR A 12 -13.82 1.62 12.21
CA TYR A 12 -13.32 2.14 10.93
C TYR A 12 -12.61 3.49 11.10
N ARG A 13 -13.18 4.41 11.88
CA ARG A 13 -12.61 5.75 12.08
C ARG A 13 -11.32 5.73 12.89
N ALA A 14 -11.17 4.79 13.80
CA ALA A 14 -9.96 4.60 14.59
C ALA A 14 -8.87 3.94 13.73
N LYS A 15 -8.05 4.77 13.05
CA LYS A 15 -6.94 4.26 12.24
C LYS A 15 -5.84 3.74 13.17
N VAL A 16 -5.58 2.45 13.09
CA VAL A 16 -4.58 1.79 13.95
C VAL A 16 -3.18 2.01 13.37
N ARG A 17 -2.30 2.56 14.20
CA ARG A 17 -0.88 2.65 13.91
C ARG A 17 -0.21 1.30 14.16
N VAL A 18 0.30 0.65 13.12
CA VAL A 18 1.01 -0.63 13.26
C VAL A 18 2.52 -0.40 13.18
N PRO A 19 3.27 -0.53 14.28
CA PRO A 19 4.71 -0.49 14.24
C PRO A 19 5.26 -1.81 13.66
N LEU A 20 6.21 -1.71 12.72
CA LEU A 20 6.84 -2.85 12.08
C LEU A 20 8.35 -2.63 11.98
N ALA A 21 9.14 -3.51 12.58
CA ALA A 21 10.58 -3.50 12.44
C ALA A 21 11.00 -4.50 11.36
N ILE A 22 11.70 -4.02 10.33
CA ILE A 22 12.25 -4.82 9.23
C ILE A 22 13.77 -4.70 9.25
N GLN A 23 14.42 -5.82 9.55
CA GLN A 23 15.87 -5.94 9.45
C GLN A 23 16.23 -6.61 8.14
N LEU A 24 17.00 -5.92 7.30
CA LEU A 24 17.50 -6.43 6.02
C LEU A 24 18.87 -7.07 6.19
N ASP A 25 19.15 -8.08 5.37
CA ASP A 25 20.49 -8.69 5.28
C ASP A 25 21.49 -7.83 4.47
N LYS A 26 20.99 -6.79 3.79
CA LYS A 26 21.75 -5.87 2.94
C LYS A 26 22.03 -4.55 3.67
N PRO A 27 23.09 -3.82 3.30
CA PRO A 27 23.43 -2.55 3.94
C PRO A 27 22.43 -1.45 3.60
N LEU A 28 22.21 -0.55 4.53
CA LEU A 28 21.60 0.78 4.34
C LEU A 28 22.51 1.82 4.96
N ALA A 29 22.63 2.98 4.34
CA ALA A 29 23.45 4.09 4.85
C ALA A 29 22.97 4.56 6.24
N ARG A 30 21.66 4.50 6.49
CA ARG A 30 21.02 4.74 7.77
C ARG A 30 19.66 4.03 7.84
N PRO A 31 19.13 3.79 9.03
CA PRO A 31 17.74 3.33 9.16
C PRO A 31 16.77 4.33 8.52
N LEU A 32 15.69 3.81 7.93
CA LEU A 32 14.62 4.60 7.32
C LEU A 32 13.31 4.37 8.05
N LYS A 33 12.57 5.45 8.29
CA LYS A 33 11.18 5.39 8.71
C LYS A 33 10.30 5.50 7.47
N ILE A 34 9.49 4.47 7.22
CA ILE A 34 8.59 4.40 6.07
C ILE A 34 7.16 4.34 6.59
N VAL A 35 6.25 5.11 6.01
CA VAL A 35 4.81 4.91 6.22
C VAL A 35 4.27 4.12 5.04
N GLY A 36 3.70 2.96 5.34
CA GLY A 36 3.01 2.10 4.38
C GLY A 36 1.49 2.30 4.47
N LEU A 37 0.88 2.57 3.33
CA LEU A 37 -0.56 2.70 3.14
C LEU A 37 -1.02 1.71 2.07
N SER A 38 -2.30 1.36 2.07
CA SER A 38 -2.98 0.68 0.98
C SER A 38 -4.48 0.97 1.02
N ASP A 39 -5.15 0.73 -0.09
CA ASP A 39 -6.61 0.71 -0.14
C ASP A 39 -7.23 2.01 0.39
N LEU A 40 -6.81 3.14 -0.19
CA LEU A 40 -7.34 4.45 0.18
C LEU A 40 -8.80 4.60 -0.24
N HIS A 41 -9.16 4.06 -1.41
CA HIS A 41 -10.50 4.11 -1.98
C HIS A 41 -11.12 5.51 -1.99
N LEU A 42 -10.32 6.50 -2.43
CA LEU A 42 -10.78 7.88 -2.56
C LEU A 42 -11.90 7.98 -3.60
N GLY A 43 -12.95 8.70 -3.26
CA GLY A 43 -14.14 8.83 -4.12
C GLY A 43 -15.36 9.27 -3.34
N TYR A 44 -16.55 8.87 -3.75
CA TYR A 44 -17.81 9.24 -3.10
C TYR A 44 -17.88 8.84 -1.61
N THR A 45 -17.28 7.73 -1.25
CA THR A 45 -17.30 7.24 0.14
C THR A 45 -16.27 7.95 1.00
N ILE A 46 -15.05 8.12 0.48
CA ILE A 46 -13.92 8.73 1.19
C ILE A 46 -13.54 10.02 0.48
N GLY A 47 -13.96 11.14 1.03
CA GLY A 47 -13.75 12.47 0.49
C GLY A 47 -12.51 13.16 1.05
N ARG A 48 -12.31 14.41 0.59
CA ARG A 48 -11.16 15.26 0.91
C ARG A 48 -10.90 15.42 2.41
N GLU A 49 -11.95 15.64 3.20
CA GLU A 49 -11.79 15.86 4.65
C GLU A 49 -11.19 14.64 5.37
N GLU A 50 -11.56 13.43 4.93
CA GLU A 50 -10.99 12.21 5.50
C GLU A 50 -9.55 12.00 5.04
N LEU A 51 -9.27 12.27 3.77
CA LEU A 51 -7.91 12.26 3.22
C LEU A 51 -7.00 13.24 3.96
N SER A 52 -7.46 14.46 4.24
CA SER A 52 -6.71 15.48 4.98
C SER A 52 -6.27 14.96 6.35
N ARG A 53 -7.18 14.33 7.09
CA ARG A 53 -6.82 13.69 8.38
C ARG A 53 -5.77 12.59 8.23
N TRP A 54 -5.78 11.84 7.12
CA TRP A 54 -4.75 10.82 6.88
C TRP A 54 -3.40 11.43 6.48
N VAL A 55 -3.42 12.52 5.73
CA VAL A 55 -2.21 13.29 5.42
C VAL A 55 -1.57 13.81 6.71
N ASP A 56 -2.37 14.36 7.64
CA ASP A 56 -1.89 14.80 8.96
C ASP A 56 -1.29 13.63 9.77
N LEU A 57 -1.94 12.46 9.78
CA LEU A 57 -1.41 11.26 10.42
C LEU A 57 -0.04 10.86 9.84
N VAL A 58 0.07 10.84 8.50
CA VAL A 58 1.30 10.49 7.80
C VAL A 58 2.41 11.48 8.13
N ASN A 59 2.13 12.79 8.03
CA ASN A 59 3.12 13.85 8.30
C ASN A 59 3.55 13.87 9.77
N SER A 60 2.64 13.55 10.71
CA SER A 60 2.98 13.46 12.14
C SER A 60 4.03 12.38 12.45
N GLU A 61 4.09 11.33 11.64
CA GLU A 61 5.14 10.31 11.73
C GLU A 61 6.50 10.81 11.25
N ARG A 62 6.57 11.89 10.48
CA ARG A 62 7.81 12.40 9.85
C ARG A 62 8.60 11.30 9.15
N PRO A 63 8.00 10.61 8.17
CA PRO A 63 8.66 9.51 7.48
C PRO A 63 9.74 10.01 6.51
N ASP A 64 10.71 9.17 6.21
CA ASP A 64 11.68 9.39 5.12
C ASP A 64 11.05 9.18 3.75
N LEU A 65 10.06 8.27 3.65
CA LEU A 65 9.27 8.02 2.46
C LEU A 65 7.91 7.39 2.79
N VAL A 66 6.97 7.51 1.87
CA VAL A 66 5.64 6.91 1.94
C VAL A 66 5.46 5.92 0.79
N LEU A 67 4.94 4.74 1.09
CA LEU A 67 4.63 3.68 0.14
C LEU A 67 3.12 3.44 0.11
N ILE A 68 2.49 3.44 -1.08
CA ILE A 68 1.07 3.16 -1.25
C ILE A 68 0.90 1.92 -2.12
N ALA A 69 0.40 0.85 -1.55
CA ALA A 69 0.23 -0.43 -2.23
C ALA A 69 -1.15 -0.56 -2.89
N GLY A 70 -1.48 0.34 -3.83
CA GLY A 70 -2.65 0.26 -4.71
C GLY A 70 -3.99 0.65 -4.11
N ASP A 71 -5.02 0.61 -4.94
CA ASP A 71 -6.40 0.98 -4.65
C ASP A 71 -6.50 2.40 -4.05
N ILE A 72 -5.94 3.37 -4.77
CA ILE A 72 -5.94 4.77 -4.35
C ILE A 72 -7.29 5.42 -4.64
N VAL A 73 -7.86 5.15 -5.83
CA VAL A 73 -9.13 5.72 -6.29
C VAL A 73 -10.17 4.63 -6.49
N ASP A 74 -11.35 4.80 -5.92
CA ASP A 74 -12.49 3.88 -6.07
C ASP A 74 -13.57 4.45 -7.00
N GLY A 75 -14.17 3.59 -7.80
CA GLY A 75 -15.32 3.92 -8.64
C GLY A 75 -15.05 5.09 -9.60
N ASP A 76 -15.87 6.13 -9.53
CA ASP A 76 -15.82 7.29 -10.39
C ASP A 76 -14.74 8.29 -9.94
N VAL A 77 -13.97 8.80 -10.90
CA VAL A 77 -12.91 9.80 -10.64
C VAL A 77 -13.46 11.21 -10.35
N ARG A 78 -14.72 11.50 -10.69
CA ARG A 78 -15.30 12.84 -10.53
C ARG A 78 -15.16 13.38 -9.12
N PRO A 79 -15.51 12.67 -8.03
CA PRO A 79 -15.38 13.22 -6.68
C PRO A 79 -13.96 13.62 -6.33
N VAL A 80 -12.96 12.83 -6.74
CA VAL A 80 -11.56 13.15 -6.43
C VAL A 80 -11.08 14.41 -7.17
N LEU A 81 -11.62 14.68 -8.36
CA LEU A 81 -11.33 15.89 -9.13
C LEU A 81 -12.08 17.11 -8.57
N GLU A 82 -13.39 16.97 -8.31
CA GLU A 82 -14.26 18.06 -7.83
C GLU A 82 -13.85 18.54 -6.44
N GLU A 83 -13.41 17.64 -5.57
CA GLU A 83 -12.96 17.98 -4.21
C GLU A 83 -11.47 18.37 -4.14
N GLY A 84 -10.73 18.35 -5.25
CA GLY A 84 -9.32 18.74 -5.26
C GLY A 84 -8.41 17.80 -4.45
N MET A 85 -8.70 16.50 -4.45
CA MET A 85 -7.96 15.53 -3.63
C MET A 85 -6.50 15.33 -4.10
N ALA A 86 -6.17 15.69 -5.34
CA ALA A 86 -4.78 15.71 -5.81
C ALA A 86 -3.93 16.71 -5.05
N GLU A 87 -4.47 17.90 -4.80
CA GLU A 87 -3.82 18.94 -3.97
C GLU A 87 -3.62 18.45 -2.54
N GLU A 88 -4.62 17.77 -1.98
CA GLU A 88 -4.55 17.22 -0.63
C GLU A 88 -3.46 16.16 -0.51
N LEU A 89 -3.35 15.22 -1.46
CA LEU A 89 -2.25 14.26 -1.50
C LEU A 89 -0.88 14.94 -1.59
N ASN A 90 -0.80 16.11 -2.24
CA ASN A 90 0.44 16.88 -2.37
C ASN A 90 0.91 17.54 -1.06
N HIS A 91 0.09 17.54 -0.02
CA HIS A 91 0.48 17.97 1.33
C HIS A 91 1.25 16.91 2.10
N ILE A 92 1.37 15.67 1.59
CA ILE A 92 2.33 14.71 2.14
C ILE A 92 3.74 15.27 1.90
N GLU A 93 4.49 15.48 3.00
CA GLU A 93 5.80 16.14 2.95
C GLU A 93 6.90 15.23 2.40
N ALA A 94 6.84 13.94 2.72
CA ALA A 94 7.82 12.95 2.28
C ALA A 94 7.59 12.53 0.81
N PRO A 95 8.60 12.04 0.10
CA PRO A 95 8.43 11.39 -1.20
C PRO A 95 7.44 10.22 -1.13
N VAL A 96 6.50 10.16 -2.09
CA VAL A 96 5.47 9.12 -2.15
C VAL A 96 5.67 8.27 -3.39
N TYR A 97 5.73 6.95 -3.20
CA TYR A 97 5.74 5.96 -4.28
C TYR A 97 4.50 5.08 -4.17
N ALA A 98 3.87 4.79 -5.30
CA ALA A 98 2.66 3.98 -5.33
C ALA A 98 2.67 2.99 -6.49
N CYS A 99 2.00 1.86 -6.34
CA CYS A 99 1.57 1.01 -7.44
C CYS A 99 0.06 1.15 -7.68
N LEU A 100 -0.44 0.55 -8.76
CA LEU A 100 -1.88 0.42 -8.99
C LEU A 100 -2.43 -0.80 -8.24
N GLY A 101 -3.73 -0.76 -7.94
CA GLY A 101 -4.51 -1.91 -7.51
C GLY A 101 -5.59 -2.26 -8.52
N ASN A 102 -6.43 -3.25 -8.21
CA ASN A 102 -7.47 -3.70 -9.11
C ASN A 102 -8.60 -2.67 -9.27
N HIS A 103 -8.86 -1.82 -8.28
CA HIS A 103 -9.86 -0.77 -8.39
C HIS A 103 -9.47 0.30 -9.42
N GLU A 104 -8.19 0.55 -9.67
CA GLU A 104 -7.79 1.42 -10.76
C GLU A 104 -8.20 0.89 -12.14
N TYR A 105 -8.36 -0.42 -12.30
CA TYR A 105 -8.83 -1.04 -13.55
C TYR A 105 -10.36 -1.10 -13.66
N LEU A 106 -11.08 -1.10 -12.54
CA LEU A 106 -12.54 -1.17 -12.50
C LEU A 106 -13.20 0.18 -12.85
N GLY A 107 -13.37 0.52 -14.09
CA GLY A 107 -14.14 1.71 -14.49
C GLY A 107 -13.35 2.90 -15.02
N GLY A 108 -12.17 2.65 -15.60
CA GLY A 108 -11.46 3.65 -16.39
C GLY A 108 -10.08 4.02 -15.87
N GLU A 109 -9.16 3.11 -16.02
CA GLU A 109 -7.74 3.27 -15.67
C GLU A 109 -7.14 4.60 -16.15
N ALA A 110 -7.44 5.02 -17.38
CA ALA A 110 -6.88 6.23 -17.97
C ALA A 110 -7.18 7.50 -17.15
N HIS A 111 -8.42 7.66 -16.66
CA HIS A 111 -8.82 8.82 -15.86
C HIS A 111 -8.15 8.82 -14.48
N ARG A 112 -7.97 7.63 -13.86
CA ARG A 112 -7.30 7.51 -12.57
C ARG A 112 -5.81 7.77 -12.68
N ARG A 113 -5.16 7.28 -13.74
CA ARG A 113 -3.78 7.65 -14.05
C ARG A 113 -3.64 9.16 -14.32
N GLN A 114 -4.62 9.77 -14.98
CA GLN A 114 -4.65 11.22 -15.21
C GLN A 114 -4.77 11.99 -13.90
N PHE A 115 -5.61 11.54 -12.96
CA PHE A 115 -5.70 12.10 -11.62
C PHE A 115 -4.36 12.01 -10.88
N LEU A 116 -3.74 10.83 -10.86
CA LEU A 116 -2.46 10.62 -10.18
C LEU A 116 -1.32 11.46 -10.78
N ARG A 117 -1.36 11.77 -12.08
CA ARG A 117 -0.39 12.69 -12.71
C ARG A 117 -0.48 14.14 -12.22
N GLN A 118 -1.58 14.54 -11.57
CA GLN A 118 -1.73 15.85 -10.94
C GLN A 118 -1.12 15.89 -9.53
N THR A 119 -0.71 14.76 -9.01
CA THR A 119 -0.11 14.60 -7.70
C THR A 119 1.41 14.51 -7.77
N LYS A 120 2.08 14.72 -6.62
CA LYS A 120 3.53 14.43 -6.44
C LYS A 120 3.82 12.94 -6.28
N VAL A 121 2.79 12.09 -6.29
CA VAL A 121 2.94 10.64 -6.15
C VAL A 121 3.70 10.07 -7.37
N GLN A 122 4.79 9.41 -7.11
CA GLN A 122 5.52 8.69 -8.14
C GLN A 122 4.84 7.34 -8.37
N LEU A 123 3.95 7.29 -9.38
CA LEU A 123 3.28 6.07 -9.76
C LEU A 123 4.25 5.13 -10.46
N LEU A 124 4.50 3.99 -9.86
CA LEU A 124 5.28 2.90 -10.42
C LEU A 124 4.33 1.83 -10.97
N CYS A 125 4.39 1.62 -12.27
CA CYS A 125 3.61 0.61 -12.96
C CYS A 125 4.58 -0.19 -13.83
N ASP A 126 4.86 -1.43 -13.42
CA ASP A 126 5.91 -2.27 -13.99
C ASP A 126 7.24 -1.53 -14.18
N SER A 127 7.61 -0.76 -13.17
CA SER A 127 8.78 0.11 -13.20
C SER A 127 9.51 0.13 -11.86
N VAL A 128 10.73 0.65 -11.91
CA VAL A 128 11.66 0.71 -10.79
C VAL A 128 12.10 2.15 -10.56
N ALA A 129 12.08 2.58 -9.33
CA ALA A 129 12.70 3.81 -8.88
C ALA A 129 13.88 3.51 -7.95
N THR A 130 14.82 4.45 -7.87
CA THR A 130 15.90 4.41 -6.89
C THR A 130 15.63 5.49 -5.83
N PHE A 131 15.68 5.11 -4.56
CA PHE A 131 15.52 6.04 -3.46
C PHE A 131 16.88 6.33 -2.80
N ALA A 132 17.24 7.62 -2.74
CA ALA A 132 18.46 8.12 -2.13
C ALA A 132 19.75 7.36 -2.56
N ASP A 133 19.75 6.80 -3.75
CA ASP A 133 20.79 5.93 -4.33
C ASP A 133 21.16 4.69 -3.49
N GLN A 134 20.36 4.35 -2.49
CA GLN A 134 20.67 3.26 -1.56
C GLN A 134 19.72 2.06 -1.64
N LEU A 135 18.54 2.18 -2.22
CA LEU A 135 17.59 1.08 -2.38
C LEU A 135 16.73 1.26 -3.63
N TYR A 136 16.16 0.16 -4.12
CA TYR A 136 15.21 0.15 -5.21
C TYR A 136 13.78 0.00 -4.67
N ILE A 137 12.84 0.70 -5.31
CA ILE A 137 11.40 0.55 -5.10
C ILE A 137 10.81 0.09 -6.43
N ILE A 138 10.20 -1.07 -6.44
CA ILE A 138 9.50 -1.64 -7.58
C ILE A 138 8.00 -1.45 -7.35
N GLY A 139 7.30 -0.86 -8.30
CA GLY A 139 5.86 -0.97 -8.40
C GLY A 139 5.50 -1.95 -9.50
N ARG A 140 4.94 -3.08 -9.13
CA ARG A 140 4.40 -4.04 -10.10
C ARG A 140 2.99 -3.61 -10.48
N ASP A 141 2.63 -3.77 -11.74
CA ASP A 141 1.27 -3.53 -12.19
C ASP A 141 0.31 -4.57 -11.59
N ASP A 142 -0.97 -4.23 -11.49
CA ASP A 142 -1.96 -5.14 -10.89
C ASP A 142 -2.22 -6.37 -11.78
N GLU A 143 -2.69 -7.45 -11.16
CA GLU A 143 -3.08 -8.70 -11.84
C GLU A 143 -4.21 -8.52 -12.85
N SER A 144 -4.97 -7.44 -12.74
CA SER A 144 -5.98 -7.05 -13.72
C SER A 144 -5.39 -6.76 -15.10
N ASN A 145 -4.08 -6.45 -15.17
CA ASN A 145 -3.36 -6.35 -16.43
C ASN A 145 -2.68 -7.69 -16.77
N PRO A 146 -3.21 -8.47 -17.75
CA PRO A 146 -2.60 -9.74 -18.14
C PRO A 146 -1.21 -9.59 -18.79
N GLN A 147 -0.82 -8.37 -19.15
CA GLN A 147 0.48 -8.06 -19.75
C GLN A 147 1.49 -7.54 -18.73
N ARG A 148 1.15 -7.58 -17.41
CA ARG A 148 2.08 -7.12 -16.37
C ARG A 148 3.40 -7.86 -16.42
N LYS A 149 4.49 -7.14 -16.16
CA LYS A 149 5.83 -7.74 -16.17
C LYS A 149 6.01 -8.75 -15.03
N SER A 150 6.81 -9.77 -15.31
CA SER A 150 7.29 -10.66 -14.26
C SER A 150 8.29 -9.94 -13.36
N LEU A 151 8.40 -10.39 -12.10
CA LEU A 151 9.39 -9.82 -11.19
C LEU A 151 10.83 -10.08 -11.67
N SER A 152 11.08 -11.15 -12.40
CA SER A 152 12.38 -11.41 -13.02
C SER A 152 12.75 -10.33 -14.06
N GLN A 153 11.77 -9.86 -14.86
CA GLN A 153 11.99 -8.75 -15.79
C GLN A 153 12.25 -7.43 -15.05
N LEU A 154 11.49 -7.15 -13.99
CA LEU A 154 11.61 -5.91 -13.21
C LEU A 154 12.92 -5.84 -12.41
N THR A 155 13.45 -6.98 -12.01
CA THR A 155 14.71 -7.05 -11.25
C THR A 155 15.93 -7.29 -12.14
N ALA A 156 15.76 -7.44 -13.45
CA ALA A 156 16.87 -7.61 -14.38
C ALA A 156 17.78 -6.38 -14.38
N GLY A 157 19.09 -6.62 -14.19
CA GLY A 157 20.09 -5.55 -14.20
C GLY A 157 20.17 -4.71 -12.93
N LEU A 158 19.35 -4.96 -11.89
CA LEU A 158 19.49 -4.28 -10.61
C LEU A 158 20.73 -4.77 -9.84
N ASP A 159 21.38 -3.84 -9.18
CA ASP A 159 22.45 -4.18 -8.22
C ASP A 159 21.88 -4.91 -7.00
N ARG A 160 22.16 -6.19 -6.92
CA ARG A 160 21.64 -7.09 -5.89
C ARG A 160 22.25 -6.85 -4.49
N SER A 161 23.28 -6.01 -4.40
CA SER A 161 23.82 -5.57 -3.11
C SER A 161 22.93 -4.54 -2.42
N LYS A 162 22.13 -3.79 -3.18
CA LYS A 162 21.16 -2.83 -2.67
C LYS A 162 19.85 -3.51 -2.29
N PRO A 163 19.15 -3.06 -1.22
CA PRO A 163 17.80 -3.51 -0.91
C PRO A 163 16.80 -3.25 -2.02
N ILE A 164 15.84 -4.16 -2.17
CA ILE A 164 14.75 -4.06 -3.14
C ILE A 164 13.42 -4.16 -2.39
N LEU A 165 12.65 -3.08 -2.40
CA LEU A 165 11.28 -3.02 -1.89
C LEU A 165 10.31 -3.20 -3.05
N LEU A 166 9.23 -3.94 -2.82
CA LEU A 166 8.19 -4.22 -3.81
C LEU A 166 6.84 -3.70 -3.31
N LEU A 167 6.14 -2.98 -4.17
CA LEU A 167 4.72 -2.72 -4.09
C LEU A 167 4.02 -3.65 -5.09
N ASP A 168 3.24 -4.60 -4.59
CA ASP A 168 2.39 -5.49 -5.38
C ASP A 168 1.06 -5.60 -4.64
N HIS A 169 0.00 -5.02 -5.22
CA HIS A 169 -1.24 -4.78 -4.50
C HIS A 169 -1.86 -6.07 -3.97
N GLN A 170 -2.04 -7.07 -4.84
CA GLN A 170 -2.67 -8.33 -4.47
C GLN A 170 -1.62 -9.30 -3.90
N PRO A 171 -1.80 -9.84 -2.68
CA PRO A 171 -0.82 -10.73 -2.03
C PRO A 171 -0.92 -12.18 -2.54
N HIS A 172 -1.00 -12.34 -3.86
CA HIS A 172 -0.93 -13.62 -4.53
C HIS A 172 0.52 -14.00 -4.85
N HIS A 173 0.80 -15.30 -4.97
CA HIS A 173 2.09 -15.79 -5.49
C HIS A 173 3.31 -15.21 -4.77
N LEU A 174 3.29 -15.19 -3.43
CA LEU A 174 4.37 -14.62 -2.61
C LEU A 174 5.75 -15.26 -2.91
N GLU A 175 5.78 -16.51 -3.41
CA GLU A 175 6.99 -17.19 -3.84
C GLU A 175 7.70 -16.46 -4.99
N GLN A 176 7.00 -15.71 -5.83
CA GLN A 176 7.61 -14.96 -6.95
C GLN A 176 8.54 -13.86 -6.43
N ALA A 177 8.14 -13.13 -5.39
CA ALA A 177 8.98 -12.12 -4.77
C ALA A 177 10.23 -12.74 -4.11
N GLN A 178 10.07 -13.88 -3.44
CA GLN A 178 11.20 -14.63 -2.88
C GLN A 178 12.18 -15.07 -3.98
N GLN A 179 11.68 -15.65 -5.08
CA GLN A 179 12.49 -16.10 -6.20
C GLN A 179 13.21 -14.94 -6.90
N ALA A 180 12.56 -13.77 -6.98
CA ALA A 180 13.12 -12.57 -7.56
C ALA A 180 14.14 -11.86 -6.65
N GLY A 181 14.33 -12.32 -5.40
CA GLY A 181 15.26 -11.73 -4.44
C GLY A 181 14.81 -10.38 -3.90
N ILE A 182 13.51 -10.19 -3.76
CA ILE A 182 12.90 -9.04 -3.07
C ILE A 182 13.20 -9.13 -1.58
N ASP A 183 13.54 -8.02 -0.94
CA ASP A 183 13.84 -7.98 0.48
C ASP A 183 12.59 -7.71 1.32
N PHE A 184 11.71 -6.82 0.84
CA PHE A 184 10.44 -6.52 1.51
C PHE A 184 9.34 -6.24 0.48
N GLN A 185 8.15 -6.80 0.69
CA GLN A 185 6.94 -6.54 -0.10
C GLN A 185 5.84 -5.97 0.77
N LEU A 186 5.22 -4.87 0.30
CA LEU A 186 3.98 -4.31 0.85
C LEU A 186 2.83 -4.60 -0.11
N SER A 187 1.74 -5.13 0.44
CA SER A 187 0.49 -5.45 -0.27
C SER A 187 -0.72 -4.95 0.52
N GLY A 188 -1.87 -4.88 -0.16
CA GLY A 188 -3.17 -4.54 0.40
C GLY A 188 -4.25 -5.53 -0.04
N HIS A 189 -5.31 -5.01 -0.70
CA HIS A 189 -6.38 -5.72 -1.39
C HIS A 189 -7.37 -6.49 -0.52
N THR A 190 -6.90 -7.27 0.42
CA THR A 190 -7.73 -8.24 1.14
C THR A 190 -8.70 -7.60 2.12
N HIS A 191 -8.39 -6.37 2.59
CA HIS A 191 -9.06 -5.71 3.72
C HIS A 191 -9.24 -6.64 4.95
N ARG A 192 -8.56 -7.80 4.94
CA ARG A 192 -8.84 -8.92 5.84
C ARG A 192 -10.33 -9.28 5.90
N GLY A 193 -11.02 -9.24 4.74
CA GLY A 193 -12.45 -9.52 4.62
C GLY A 193 -13.37 -8.46 5.21
N GLN A 194 -12.83 -7.36 5.78
CA GLN A 194 -13.55 -6.18 6.26
C GLN A 194 -14.59 -6.43 7.36
N VAL A 195 -15.40 -7.50 7.26
CA VAL A 195 -16.51 -7.82 8.16
C VAL A 195 -16.49 -9.30 8.55
N PHE A 196 -16.59 -9.60 9.85
CA PHE A 196 -16.80 -10.96 10.33
C PHE A 196 -18.17 -11.51 9.83
N PRO A 197 -18.27 -12.76 9.35
CA PRO A 197 -17.21 -13.80 9.36
C PRO A 197 -16.38 -13.88 8.06
N ILE A 198 -16.47 -12.91 7.15
CA ILE A 198 -15.79 -12.94 5.84
C ILE A 198 -14.27 -13.01 6.03
N ASN A 199 -13.75 -12.40 7.10
CA ASN A 199 -12.33 -12.50 7.43
C ASN A 199 -11.83 -13.95 7.55
N LEU A 200 -12.66 -14.88 8.06
CA LEU A 200 -12.29 -16.30 8.17
C LEU A 200 -12.17 -16.98 6.80
N ILE A 201 -12.95 -16.52 5.82
CA ILE A 201 -12.89 -17.00 4.44
C ILE A 201 -11.62 -16.47 3.79
N VAL A 202 -11.40 -15.17 3.90
CA VAL A 202 -10.23 -14.49 3.32
C VAL A 202 -8.93 -15.05 3.92
N ASP A 203 -8.88 -15.31 5.23
CA ASP A 203 -7.71 -15.92 5.88
C ASP A 203 -7.39 -17.34 5.33
N ARG A 204 -8.34 -18.01 4.66
CA ARG A 204 -8.12 -19.30 3.99
C ARG A 204 -7.79 -19.20 2.50
N MET A 205 -8.14 -18.09 1.87
CA MET A 205 -7.92 -17.88 0.43
C MET A 205 -6.50 -17.49 0.10
N TYR A 206 -5.81 -16.81 1.04
CA TYR A 206 -4.48 -16.28 0.85
C TYR A 206 -3.48 -17.00 1.74
N GLU A 207 -2.24 -17.17 1.26
CA GLU A 207 -1.14 -17.66 2.10
C GLU A 207 -0.93 -16.71 3.30
N ARG A 208 -1.08 -15.40 3.07
CA ARG A 208 -1.13 -14.36 4.08
C ARG A 208 -2.16 -13.32 3.68
N SER A 209 -3.23 -13.25 4.43
CA SER A 209 -4.32 -12.28 4.20
C SER A 209 -4.09 -10.95 4.91
N HIS A 210 -3.31 -10.93 6.01
CA HIS A 210 -3.05 -9.74 6.82
C HIS A 210 -1.82 -9.91 7.70
N GLY A 211 -1.10 -8.81 7.90
CA GLY A 211 0.02 -8.72 8.83
C GLY A 211 1.34 -9.21 8.25
N TYR A 212 2.33 -9.33 9.13
CA TYR A 212 3.69 -9.72 8.78
C TYR A 212 3.79 -11.20 8.39
N HIS A 213 4.62 -11.46 7.38
CA HIS A 213 4.98 -12.81 6.95
C HIS A 213 6.44 -12.84 6.47
N ARG A 214 7.05 -14.02 6.47
CA ARG A 214 8.42 -14.22 5.97
C ARG A 214 8.55 -15.53 5.20
N ARG A 215 9.17 -15.46 4.02
CA ARG A 215 9.57 -16.63 3.23
C ARG A 215 11.07 -16.51 2.91
N GLY A 216 11.87 -17.37 3.50
CA GLY A 216 13.31 -17.29 3.36
C GLY A 216 13.85 -15.92 3.83
N ARG A 217 14.45 -15.17 2.92
CA ARG A 217 14.96 -13.81 3.20
C ARG A 217 13.94 -12.72 2.96
N THR A 218 12.92 -12.99 2.14
CA THR A 218 11.89 -12.00 1.79
C THR A 218 10.91 -11.83 2.94
N GLN A 219 10.65 -10.60 3.29
CA GLN A 219 9.71 -10.19 4.31
C GLN A 219 8.50 -9.54 3.66
N TYR A 220 7.31 -9.73 4.21
CA TYR A 220 6.05 -9.25 3.64
C TYR A 220 5.22 -8.59 4.70
N TYR A 221 4.46 -7.59 4.30
CA TYR A 221 3.35 -7.08 5.08
C TYR A 221 2.13 -6.92 4.20
N VAL A 222 1.04 -7.56 4.56
CA VAL A 222 -0.27 -7.39 3.93
C VAL A 222 -1.11 -6.51 4.83
N SER A 223 -1.43 -5.31 4.35
CA SER A 223 -2.22 -4.33 5.09
C SER A 223 -3.71 -4.63 4.95
N SER A 224 -4.48 -4.31 5.99
CA SER A 224 -5.95 -4.33 5.91
C SER A 224 -6.53 -3.02 5.35
N GLY A 225 -5.68 -2.08 4.95
CA GLY A 225 -6.06 -0.81 4.34
C GLY A 225 -6.37 0.29 5.35
N ILE A 226 -6.00 1.54 5.00
CA ILE A 226 -6.40 2.72 5.76
C ILE A 226 -7.84 3.12 5.44
N GLY A 227 -8.23 2.96 4.18
CA GLY A 227 -9.59 3.18 3.70
C GLY A 227 -10.46 1.93 3.78
N ILE A 228 -11.50 1.94 2.98
CA ILE A 228 -12.51 0.88 2.92
C ILE A 228 -13.30 1.03 1.62
N TRP A 229 -13.71 -0.08 1.03
CA TRP A 229 -14.69 -0.03 -0.05
C TRP A 229 -16.11 -0.31 0.47
N GLY A 230 -17.12 0.35 -0.12
CA GLY A 230 -18.50 0.21 0.32
C GLY A 230 -18.83 0.94 1.62
N GLY A 231 -19.44 0.27 2.57
CA GLY A 231 -19.92 0.92 3.82
C GLY A 231 -18.82 1.18 4.84
N LYS A 232 -18.82 2.37 5.46
CA LYS A 232 -17.81 2.81 6.45
C LYS A 232 -17.95 2.10 7.80
N TYR A 233 -17.69 0.80 7.84
CA TYR A 233 -17.64 0.01 9.09
C TYR A 233 -16.70 -1.18 8.98
N ARG A 234 -16.03 -1.49 10.08
CA ARG A 234 -15.16 -2.67 10.27
C ARG A 234 -15.69 -3.51 11.41
N ILE A 235 -15.87 -4.81 11.22
CA ILE A 235 -16.36 -5.75 12.23
C ILE A 235 -15.41 -6.95 12.27
N GLY A 236 -14.66 -7.10 13.37
CA GLY A 236 -13.65 -8.16 13.51
C GLY A 236 -12.36 -7.90 12.73
N THR A 237 -12.23 -6.74 12.11
CA THR A 237 -11.03 -6.23 11.40
C THR A 237 -10.82 -4.76 11.76
N GLN A 238 -9.75 -4.15 11.30
CA GLN A 238 -9.43 -2.74 11.59
C GLN A 238 -8.95 -2.01 10.34
N SER A 239 -9.04 -0.68 10.34
CA SER A 239 -8.31 0.16 9.39
C SER A 239 -6.97 0.54 9.98
N GLU A 240 -5.92 0.52 9.17
CA GLU A 240 -4.56 0.70 9.66
C GLU A 240 -3.65 1.46 8.69
N TYR A 241 -2.59 2.01 9.24
CA TYR A 241 -1.39 2.41 8.53
C TYR A 241 -0.16 1.81 9.21
N VAL A 242 0.86 1.50 8.44
CA VAL A 242 2.02 0.76 8.93
C VAL A 242 3.22 1.69 9.02
N VAL A 243 3.85 1.75 10.19
CA VAL A 243 5.08 2.54 10.40
C VAL A 243 6.26 1.58 10.47
N ILE A 244 6.99 1.51 9.36
CA ILE A 244 8.07 0.56 9.15
C ILE A 244 9.39 1.23 9.56
N GLN A 245 10.08 0.63 10.51
CA GLN A 245 11.49 0.93 10.80
C GLN A 245 12.35 -0.05 9.99
N LEU A 246 12.84 0.44 8.86
CA LEU A 246 13.68 -0.34 7.97
C LEU A 246 15.15 -0.13 8.34
N SER A 247 15.84 -1.19 8.70
CA SER A 247 17.27 -1.16 9.03
C SER A 247 18.05 -2.16 8.18
N GLY A 248 19.24 -1.78 7.76
CA GLY A 248 20.18 -2.63 7.06
C GLY A 248 21.13 -3.35 8.01
N ARG A 249 21.89 -4.28 7.47
CA ARG A 249 23.05 -4.84 8.17
C ARG A 249 24.05 -3.71 8.42
N ALA A 250 24.63 -3.67 9.61
CA ALA A 250 25.76 -2.80 9.87
C ALA A 250 26.91 -3.16 8.93
N SER A 251 27.44 -2.17 8.21
CA SER A 251 28.62 -2.27 7.35
C SER A 251 29.88 -2.56 8.16
#